data_d3e38e5f82f4484e08be7f218b8faa3a
#
_entry.id   d3e38e5f82f4484e08be7f218b8faa3a
#
_cell.length_a   1.000
_cell.length_b   1.000
_cell.length_c   1.000
_cell.angle_alpha   90.00
_cell.angle_beta   90.00
_cell.angle_gamma   90.00
#
_symmetry.space_group_name_H-M   'P 1'
#
loop_
_entity.id
_entity.type
_entity.pdbx_description
1 polymer ?
#
loop_
_entity_poly.entity_id
_entity_poly.type
_entity_poly.pdbx_seq_one_letter_code
_entity_poly.pdbx_strand_id
1 'polypeptide(L)'
;MNYHRDEDYLKNESMFKNIFQKRFNLIKSHSRSGISTVLDVGCSNGVFLDLFSGSETWGVEPSKIADRAERKGHMVLNTFFEQAKLPENYFDLVIMNHVLEHMDNSAVVLTKAYKLLKPNAILFVDVPNIGGLGSRILGKHWPYLLPKEHKHQFTKGSLTKLLEENGFKVLHWESRSGIFEFANPIRELGRKRFLLDLFAIPYSLTATLLGMGDSMSFVAKKI
;
A
#
# COMPACT_ATOMS: atom_id res chain seq x y z
N MET A 1 -12.12 -17.14 0.91
CA MET A 1 -12.48 -16.13 1.92
C MET A 1 -13.03 -14.92 1.21
N ASN A 2 -14.14 -14.31 1.64
CA ASN A 2 -14.53 -13.00 1.13
C ASN A 2 -13.99 -11.98 2.12
N TYR A 3 -13.02 -11.18 1.73
CA TYR A 3 -12.62 -10.00 2.50
C TYR A 3 -13.75 -8.98 2.39
N HIS A 4 -14.15 -8.35 3.49
CA HIS A 4 -15.30 -7.42 3.51
C HIS A 4 -15.05 -6.14 2.67
N ARG A 5 -13.81 -5.87 2.23
CA ARG A 5 -13.45 -4.75 1.36
C ARG A 5 -13.49 -5.07 -0.13
N ASP A 6 -13.64 -6.33 -0.54
CA ASP A 6 -13.67 -6.71 -1.96
C ASP A 6 -14.78 -5.96 -2.72
N GLU A 7 -15.97 -5.82 -2.11
CA GLU A 7 -17.07 -5.06 -2.71
C GLU A 7 -16.78 -3.56 -2.83
N ASP A 8 -16.08 -2.96 -1.87
CA ASP A 8 -15.72 -1.54 -1.90
C ASP A 8 -14.73 -1.25 -3.02
N TYR A 9 -13.75 -2.14 -3.23
CA TYR A 9 -12.82 -2.05 -4.36
C TYR A 9 -13.55 -2.10 -5.69
N LEU A 10 -14.54 -2.98 -5.82
CA LEU A 10 -15.32 -3.12 -7.06
C LEU A 10 -16.23 -1.91 -7.34
N LYS A 11 -16.88 -1.38 -6.30
CA LYS A 11 -17.80 -0.24 -6.42
C LYS A 11 -17.07 1.09 -6.66
N ASN A 12 -15.81 1.20 -6.21
CA ASN A 12 -15.04 2.45 -6.19
C ASN A 12 -13.71 2.34 -6.94
N GLU A 13 -13.60 1.48 -7.95
CA GLU A 13 -12.34 1.20 -8.67
C GLU A 13 -11.66 2.47 -9.20
N SER A 14 -12.43 3.41 -9.77
CA SER A 14 -11.88 4.68 -10.25
C SER A 14 -11.25 5.53 -9.15
N MET A 15 -11.84 5.52 -7.95
CA MET A 15 -11.32 6.20 -6.77
C MET A 15 -9.99 5.57 -6.33
N PHE A 16 -9.94 4.23 -6.22
CA PHE A 16 -8.72 3.53 -5.87
C PHE A 16 -7.62 3.74 -6.91
N LYS A 17 -7.96 3.74 -8.20
CA LYS A 17 -7.02 4.07 -9.27
C LYS A 17 -6.41 5.46 -9.09
N ASN A 18 -7.21 6.46 -8.67
CA ASN A 18 -6.73 7.81 -8.39
C ASN A 18 -5.79 7.86 -7.17
N ILE A 19 -6.10 7.09 -6.12
CA ILE A 19 -5.22 6.92 -4.95
C ILE A 19 -3.92 6.22 -5.36
N PHE A 20 -4.00 5.10 -6.06
CA PHE A 20 -2.82 4.33 -6.49
C PHE A 20 -1.96 5.08 -7.49
N GLN A 21 -2.54 5.96 -8.31
CA GLN A 21 -1.77 6.84 -9.20
C GLN A 21 -0.81 7.73 -8.40
N LYS A 22 -1.19 8.20 -7.22
CA LYS A 22 -0.29 9.00 -6.38
C LYS A 22 0.86 8.14 -5.83
N ARG A 23 0.56 6.93 -5.36
CA ARG A 23 1.56 5.98 -4.88
C ARG A 23 2.51 5.54 -6.01
N PHE A 24 1.97 5.29 -7.20
CA PHE A 24 2.76 5.00 -8.40
C PHE A 24 3.73 6.12 -8.74
N ASN A 25 3.28 7.38 -8.72
CA ASN A 25 4.14 8.54 -8.98
C ASN A 25 5.28 8.63 -7.96
N LEU A 26 4.99 8.35 -6.67
CA LEU A 26 5.98 8.30 -5.61
C LEU A 26 7.03 7.19 -5.86
N ILE A 27 6.58 5.98 -6.21
CA ILE A 27 7.46 4.85 -6.54
C ILE A 27 8.37 5.23 -7.72
N LYS A 28 7.79 5.75 -8.80
CA LYS A 28 8.52 6.15 -10.02
C LYS A 28 9.57 7.22 -9.75
N SER A 29 9.30 8.18 -8.88
CA SER A 29 10.26 9.25 -8.55
C SER A 29 11.50 8.75 -7.80
N HIS A 30 11.42 7.56 -7.18
CA HIS A 30 12.53 6.94 -6.44
C HIS A 30 13.14 5.73 -7.15
N SER A 31 12.56 5.30 -8.28
CA SER A 31 13.12 4.23 -9.12
C SER A 31 14.03 4.82 -10.19
N ARG A 32 15.34 4.73 -10.01
CA ARG A 32 16.34 5.23 -10.96
C ARG A 32 16.48 4.35 -12.20
N SER A 33 16.33 3.05 -12.05
CA SER A 33 16.27 2.07 -13.13
C SER A 33 14.80 1.79 -13.45
N GLY A 34 14.51 1.45 -14.71
CA GLY A 34 13.15 1.05 -15.09
C GLY A 34 12.63 -0.08 -14.21
N ILE A 35 11.30 -0.15 -14.01
CA ILE A 35 10.64 -1.23 -13.30
C ILE A 35 10.12 -2.19 -14.36
N SER A 36 10.78 -3.35 -14.51
CA SER A 36 10.41 -4.37 -15.51
C SER A 36 9.56 -5.50 -14.89
N THR A 37 9.74 -5.78 -13.61
CA THR A 37 9.04 -6.86 -12.89
C THR A 37 8.49 -6.33 -11.57
N VAL A 38 7.17 -6.49 -11.36
CA VAL A 38 6.44 -5.98 -10.20
C VAL A 38 5.70 -7.11 -9.51
N LEU A 39 5.77 -7.15 -8.20
CA LEU A 39 4.95 -7.99 -7.34
C LEU A 39 4.08 -7.10 -6.45
N ASP A 40 2.75 -7.30 -6.48
CA ASP A 40 1.80 -6.69 -5.55
C ASP A 40 1.27 -7.77 -4.59
N VAL A 41 1.61 -7.63 -3.32
CA VAL A 41 1.14 -8.52 -2.25
C VAL A 41 -0.20 -7.99 -1.74
N GLY A 42 -1.25 -8.83 -1.81
CA GLY A 42 -2.63 -8.39 -1.58
C GLY A 42 -3.17 -7.58 -2.75
N CYS A 43 -2.94 -8.05 -3.99
CA CYS A 43 -3.23 -7.31 -5.20
C CYS A 43 -4.73 -7.08 -5.47
N SER A 44 -5.63 -7.70 -4.73
CA SER A 44 -7.09 -7.62 -4.92
C SER A 44 -7.47 -7.85 -6.39
N ASN A 45 -8.22 -6.93 -7.01
CA ASN A 45 -8.63 -6.99 -8.43
C ASN A 45 -7.59 -6.43 -9.43
N GLY A 46 -6.36 -6.21 -9.01
CA GLY A 46 -5.23 -5.80 -9.86
C GLY A 46 -5.18 -4.32 -10.25
N VAL A 47 -6.00 -3.45 -9.67
CA VAL A 47 -6.06 -2.01 -10.06
C VAL A 47 -4.73 -1.29 -9.87
N PHE A 48 -3.94 -1.66 -8.86
CA PHE A 48 -2.61 -1.05 -8.70
C PHE A 48 -1.64 -1.56 -9.78
N LEU A 49 -1.70 -2.85 -10.09
CA LEU A 49 -0.90 -3.46 -11.15
C LEU A 49 -1.21 -2.87 -12.55
N ASP A 50 -2.45 -2.48 -12.81
CA ASP A 50 -2.87 -1.83 -14.07
C ASP A 50 -2.04 -0.56 -14.40
N LEU A 51 -1.43 0.07 -13.40
CA LEU A 51 -0.59 1.27 -13.58
C LEU A 51 0.82 0.97 -14.09
N PHE A 52 1.25 -0.30 -14.05
CA PHE A 52 2.57 -0.74 -14.47
C PHE A 52 2.55 -1.33 -15.89
N SER A 53 1.86 -0.64 -16.81
CA SER A 53 1.83 -1.04 -18.23
C SER A 53 3.25 -1.11 -18.81
N GLY A 54 3.59 -2.22 -19.46
CA GLY A 54 4.92 -2.47 -19.99
C GLY A 54 5.87 -3.19 -19.02
N SER A 55 5.43 -3.50 -17.80
CA SER A 55 6.13 -4.36 -16.85
C SER A 55 5.46 -5.74 -16.80
N GLU A 56 6.23 -6.75 -16.46
CA GLU A 56 5.70 -8.04 -16.04
C GLU A 56 5.13 -7.91 -14.63
N THR A 57 3.83 -8.17 -14.48
CA THR A 57 3.09 -7.92 -13.24
C THR A 57 2.62 -9.20 -12.59
N TRP A 58 2.99 -9.36 -11.33
CA TRP A 58 2.62 -10.47 -10.47
C TRP A 58 1.76 -10.01 -9.31
N GLY A 59 0.77 -10.82 -8.93
CA GLY A 59 -0.06 -10.59 -7.76
C GLY A 59 -0.09 -11.80 -6.84
N VAL A 60 -0.28 -11.57 -5.56
CA VAL A 60 -0.64 -12.59 -4.59
C VAL A 60 -1.88 -12.13 -3.86
N GLU A 61 -2.97 -12.92 -3.94
CA GLU A 61 -4.25 -12.57 -3.33
C GLU A 61 -5.00 -13.84 -2.91
N PRO A 62 -5.29 -14.04 -1.60
CA PRO A 62 -5.96 -15.26 -1.14
C PRO A 62 -7.47 -15.29 -1.39
N SER A 63 -8.10 -14.17 -1.70
CA SER A 63 -9.55 -14.09 -1.96
C SER A 63 -9.89 -14.39 -3.42
N LYS A 64 -11.18 -14.69 -3.69
CA LYS A 64 -11.67 -14.96 -5.05
C LYS A 64 -11.62 -13.74 -5.99
N ILE A 65 -11.38 -12.55 -5.47
CA ILE A 65 -11.23 -11.35 -6.29
C ILE A 65 -9.99 -11.41 -7.19
N ALA A 66 -9.01 -12.26 -6.85
CA ALA A 66 -7.83 -12.59 -7.66
C ALA A 66 -8.17 -12.93 -9.12
N ASP A 67 -9.28 -13.66 -9.36
CA ASP A 67 -9.75 -14.03 -10.71
C ASP A 67 -9.93 -12.79 -11.62
N ARG A 68 -10.18 -11.62 -11.05
CA ARG A 68 -10.33 -10.37 -11.83
C ARG A 68 -8.99 -9.81 -12.25
N ALA A 69 -7.99 -9.91 -11.40
CA ALA A 69 -6.63 -9.50 -11.75
C ALA A 69 -6.05 -10.41 -12.84
N GLU A 70 -6.30 -11.74 -12.76
CA GLU A 70 -5.90 -12.68 -13.82
C GLU A 70 -6.54 -12.35 -15.17
N ARG A 71 -7.86 -12.03 -15.18
CA ARG A 71 -8.57 -11.64 -16.41
C ARG A 71 -8.05 -10.35 -17.05
N LYS A 72 -7.37 -9.50 -16.27
CA LYS A 72 -6.68 -8.30 -16.77
C LYS A 72 -5.29 -8.62 -17.35
N GLY A 73 -4.83 -9.87 -17.25
CA GLY A 73 -3.54 -10.33 -17.77
C GLY A 73 -2.39 -10.33 -16.79
N HIS A 74 -2.66 -10.12 -15.48
CA HIS A 74 -1.65 -10.24 -14.44
C HIS A 74 -1.42 -11.71 -14.07
N MET A 75 -0.18 -12.07 -13.73
CA MET A 75 0.14 -13.39 -13.18
C MET A 75 -0.20 -13.42 -11.68
N VAL A 76 -1.27 -14.12 -11.30
CA VAL A 76 -1.75 -14.10 -9.92
C VAL A 76 -1.63 -15.48 -9.26
N LEU A 77 -1.11 -15.49 -8.02
CA LEU A 77 -1.16 -16.68 -7.16
C LEU A 77 -2.30 -16.49 -6.15
N ASN A 78 -3.34 -17.31 -6.28
CA ASN A 78 -4.47 -17.30 -5.34
C ASN A 78 -4.11 -18.07 -4.05
N THR A 79 -3.32 -17.44 -3.20
CA THR A 79 -2.82 -18.01 -1.93
C THR A 79 -2.39 -16.90 -0.98
N PHE A 80 -2.08 -17.24 0.28
CA PHE A 80 -1.42 -16.32 1.20
C PHE A 80 0.03 -16.09 0.79
N PHE A 81 0.54 -14.87 1.01
CA PHE A 81 1.90 -14.49 0.63
C PHE A 81 2.95 -15.41 1.26
N GLU A 82 2.77 -15.80 2.52
CA GLU A 82 3.68 -16.70 3.24
C GLU A 82 3.85 -18.05 2.53
N GLN A 83 2.81 -18.53 1.86
CA GLN A 83 2.76 -19.83 1.15
C GLN A 83 3.12 -19.70 -0.34
N ALA A 84 3.07 -18.50 -0.91
CA ALA A 84 3.33 -18.27 -2.32
C ALA A 84 4.76 -18.70 -2.70
N LYS A 85 4.87 -19.53 -3.75
CA LYS A 85 6.16 -19.91 -4.34
C LYS A 85 6.50 -18.92 -5.44
N LEU A 86 7.45 -18.04 -5.17
CA LEU A 86 7.87 -16.96 -6.04
C LEU A 86 9.38 -17.02 -6.29
N PRO A 87 9.88 -16.57 -7.45
CA PRO A 87 11.30 -16.59 -7.75
C PRO A 87 12.08 -15.59 -6.88
N GLU A 88 13.22 -16.01 -6.34
CA GLU A 88 14.14 -15.14 -5.60
C GLU A 88 14.94 -14.23 -6.53
N ASN A 89 15.33 -13.04 -6.06
CA ASN A 89 16.11 -12.04 -6.81
C ASN A 89 15.52 -11.71 -8.19
N TYR A 90 14.21 -11.61 -8.26
CA TYR A 90 13.50 -11.48 -9.53
C TYR A 90 12.80 -10.15 -9.73
N PHE A 91 12.23 -9.58 -8.67
CA PHE A 91 11.39 -8.38 -8.75
C PHE A 91 12.20 -7.09 -8.63
N ASP A 92 11.89 -6.11 -9.49
CA ASP A 92 12.41 -4.74 -9.40
C ASP A 92 11.61 -3.93 -8.36
N LEU A 93 10.36 -4.35 -8.10
CA LEU A 93 9.47 -3.72 -7.15
C LEU A 93 8.60 -4.77 -6.45
N VAL A 94 8.53 -4.69 -5.13
CA VAL A 94 7.50 -5.36 -4.31
C VAL A 94 6.64 -4.29 -3.66
N ILE A 95 5.33 -4.44 -3.77
CA ILE A 95 4.30 -3.55 -3.21
C ILE A 95 3.61 -4.28 -2.06
N MET A 96 3.43 -3.59 -0.95
CA MET A 96 2.59 -3.99 0.19
C MET A 96 1.72 -2.80 0.59
N ASN A 97 0.54 -2.71 -0.02
CA ASN A 97 -0.38 -1.61 0.20
C ASN A 97 -1.54 -2.04 1.10
N HIS A 98 -1.52 -1.62 2.36
CA HIS A 98 -2.46 -2.06 3.40
C HIS A 98 -2.49 -3.58 3.57
N VAL A 99 -1.31 -4.16 3.75
CA VAL A 99 -1.12 -5.61 3.88
C VAL A 99 -0.29 -5.95 5.11
N LEU A 100 0.80 -5.22 5.38
CA LEU A 100 1.77 -5.56 6.41
C LEU A 100 1.16 -5.56 7.83
N GLU A 101 0.17 -4.71 8.07
CA GLU A 101 -0.57 -4.63 9.33
C GLU A 101 -1.44 -5.85 9.62
N HIS A 102 -1.80 -6.63 8.59
CA HIS A 102 -2.62 -7.85 8.71
C HIS A 102 -1.80 -9.12 8.93
N MET A 103 -0.49 -9.08 8.69
CA MET A 103 0.38 -10.26 8.74
C MET A 103 0.59 -10.76 10.17
N ASP A 104 0.72 -12.07 10.35
CA ASP A 104 1.02 -12.65 11.68
C ASP A 104 2.41 -12.23 12.17
N ASN A 105 3.39 -12.22 11.27
CA ASN A 105 4.75 -11.85 11.57
C ASN A 105 5.34 -10.97 10.45
N SER A 106 5.29 -9.66 10.66
CA SER A 106 5.75 -8.67 9.68
C SER A 106 7.24 -8.81 9.33
N ALA A 107 8.09 -9.25 10.28
CA ALA A 107 9.52 -9.45 10.02
C ALA A 107 9.77 -10.63 9.07
N VAL A 108 9.06 -11.75 9.24
CA VAL A 108 9.15 -12.91 8.34
C VAL A 108 8.69 -12.53 6.93
N VAL A 109 7.62 -11.74 6.81
CA VAL A 109 7.09 -11.24 5.54
C VAL A 109 8.11 -10.33 4.85
N LEU A 110 8.75 -9.40 5.58
CA LEU A 110 9.79 -8.53 5.04
C LEU A 110 11.05 -9.30 4.65
N THR A 111 11.46 -10.30 5.43
CA THR A 111 12.56 -11.20 5.06
C THR A 111 12.27 -11.93 3.74
N LYS A 112 11.02 -12.40 3.54
CA LYS A 112 10.61 -13.01 2.26
C LYS A 112 10.65 -11.99 1.13
N ALA A 113 10.09 -10.79 1.31
CA ALA A 113 10.13 -9.73 0.31
C ALA A 113 11.59 -9.37 -0.06
N TYR A 114 12.48 -9.32 0.91
CA TYR A 114 13.91 -9.09 0.69
C TYR A 114 14.54 -10.15 -0.25
N LYS A 115 14.24 -11.44 -0.04
CA LYS A 115 14.74 -12.52 -0.90
C LYS A 115 14.20 -12.42 -2.34
N LEU A 116 12.95 -12.02 -2.51
CA LEU A 116 12.31 -11.90 -3.81
C LEU A 116 12.83 -10.72 -4.64
N LEU A 117 13.22 -9.64 -4.00
CA LEU A 117 13.74 -8.43 -4.64
C LEU A 117 15.16 -8.64 -5.20
N LYS A 118 15.41 -8.08 -6.38
CA LYS A 118 16.76 -7.93 -6.94
C LYS A 118 17.63 -7.04 -6.04
N PRO A 119 18.97 -7.15 -6.10
CA PRO A 119 19.85 -6.18 -5.44
C PRO A 119 19.51 -4.74 -5.85
N ASN A 120 19.45 -3.84 -4.88
CA ASN A 120 19.07 -2.43 -5.08
C ASN A 120 17.63 -2.17 -5.53
N ALA A 121 16.76 -3.16 -5.60
CA ALA A 121 15.35 -3.03 -5.95
C ALA A 121 14.54 -2.35 -4.83
N ILE A 122 13.32 -1.96 -5.16
CA ILE A 122 12.45 -1.15 -4.30
C ILE A 122 11.38 -2.02 -3.61
N LEU A 123 11.22 -1.80 -2.32
CA LEU A 123 10.05 -2.18 -1.54
C LEU A 123 9.20 -0.93 -1.31
N PHE A 124 7.93 -0.99 -1.68
CA PHE A 124 6.93 0.01 -1.32
C PHE A 124 6.01 -0.55 -0.26
N VAL A 125 5.83 0.18 0.84
CA VAL A 125 4.91 -0.18 1.93
C VAL A 125 4.00 1.00 2.22
N ASP A 126 2.69 0.76 2.27
CA ASP A 126 1.69 1.73 2.73
C ASP A 126 0.85 1.08 3.84
N VAL A 127 0.75 1.75 4.98
CA VAL A 127 0.04 1.24 6.17
C VAL A 127 -0.64 2.37 6.92
N PRO A 128 -1.67 2.10 7.74
CA PRO A 128 -2.23 3.06 8.68
C PRO A 128 -1.19 3.56 9.67
N ASN A 129 -1.28 4.85 10.02
CA ASN A 129 -0.36 5.51 10.93
C ASN A 129 -1.01 5.73 12.30
N ILE A 130 -0.76 4.84 13.27
CA ILE A 130 -1.27 5.00 14.64
C ILE A 130 -0.65 6.22 15.36
N GLY A 131 0.49 6.74 14.86
CA GLY A 131 1.10 7.98 15.34
C GLY A 131 0.47 9.25 14.74
N GLY A 132 -0.52 9.10 13.87
CA GLY A 132 -1.19 10.20 13.18
C GLY A 132 -2.06 11.08 14.07
N LEU A 133 -2.49 12.21 13.51
CA LEU A 133 -3.34 13.17 14.25
C LEU A 133 -4.74 12.58 14.48
N GLY A 134 -5.30 11.85 13.51
CA GLY A 134 -6.61 11.19 13.62
C GLY A 134 -6.66 10.18 14.76
N SER A 135 -5.66 9.32 14.87
CA SER A 135 -5.59 8.32 15.93
C SER A 135 -5.48 8.98 17.33
N ARG A 136 -4.74 10.08 17.43
CA ARG A 136 -4.58 10.84 18.70
C ARG A 136 -5.87 11.54 19.14
N ILE A 137 -6.64 12.09 18.18
CA ILE A 137 -7.90 12.80 18.46
C ILE A 137 -9.03 11.79 18.75
N LEU A 138 -9.16 10.75 17.90
CA LEU A 138 -10.29 9.84 17.94
C LEU A 138 -10.05 8.61 18.83
N GLY A 139 -8.81 8.31 19.18
CA GLY A 139 -8.43 7.19 20.05
C GLY A 139 -9.04 5.87 19.54
N LYS A 140 -9.82 5.21 20.40
CA LYS A 140 -10.51 3.94 20.07
C LYS A 140 -11.54 4.04 18.93
N HIS A 141 -11.96 5.24 18.56
CA HIS A 141 -12.90 5.50 17.47
C HIS A 141 -12.21 5.82 16.14
N TRP A 142 -10.88 5.76 16.09
CA TRP A 142 -10.15 5.97 14.85
C TRP A 142 -10.48 4.87 13.82
N PRO A 143 -10.95 5.24 12.59
CA PRO A 143 -11.49 4.28 11.62
C PRO A 143 -10.49 3.20 11.15
N TYR A 144 -9.19 3.48 11.23
CA TYR A 144 -8.15 2.54 10.80
C TYR A 144 -7.59 1.68 11.95
N LEU A 145 -8.10 1.79 13.16
CA LEU A 145 -7.62 0.97 14.28
C LEU A 145 -7.86 -0.53 14.04
N LEU A 146 -9.09 -0.90 13.61
CA LEU A 146 -9.52 -2.23 13.20
C LEU A 146 -8.88 -3.39 14.01
N PRO A 147 -9.07 -3.47 15.34
CA PRO A 147 -8.28 -4.35 16.20
C PRO A 147 -8.49 -5.84 15.95
N LYS A 148 -9.53 -6.23 15.22
CA LYS A 148 -9.78 -7.62 14.81
C LYS A 148 -9.02 -8.03 13.54
N GLU A 149 -8.59 -7.05 12.74
CA GLU A 149 -7.98 -7.25 11.43
C GLU A 149 -6.52 -6.81 11.40
N HIS A 150 -6.22 -5.67 12.03
CA HIS A 150 -4.88 -5.11 12.10
C HIS A 150 -4.14 -5.70 13.32
N LYS A 151 -3.33 -6.72 13.07
CA LYS A 151 -2.49 -7.39 14.08
C LYS A 151 -1.35 -6.50 14.56
N HIS A 152 -0.90 -5.60 13.69
CA HIS A 152 0.16 -4.63 13.97
C HIS A 152 -0.32 -3.21 13.76
N GLN A 153 0.11 -2.31 14.65
CA GLN A 153 -0.13 -0.88 14.55
C GLN A 153 1.23 -0.18 14.40
N PHE A 154 1.41 0.52 13.29
CA PHE A 154 2.69 1.13 12.96
C PHE A 154 2.70 2.63 13.22
N THR A 155 3.82 3.12 13.74
CA THR A 155 4.24 4.52 13.68
C THR A 155 5.38 4.64 12.67
N LYS A 156 5.72 5.86 12.25
CA LYS A 156 6.92 6.11 11.43
C LYS A 156 8.15 5.42 12.01
N GLY A 157 8.41 5.63 13.31
CA GLY A 157 9.62 5.10 13.95
C GLY A 157 9.65 3.57 14.01
N SER A 158 8.51 2.93 14.38
CA SER A 158 8.46 1.46 14.45
C SER A 158 8.60 0.80 13.08
N LEU A 159 7.99 1.39 12.03
CA LEU A 159 8.11 0.83 10.68
C LEU A 159 9.50 1.07 10.09
N THR A 160 10.10 2.26 10.29
CA THR A 160 11.49 2.51 9.87
C THR A 160 12.44 1.49 10.47
N LYS A 161 12.38 1.30 11.79
CA LYS A 161 13.21 0.32 12.49
C LYS A 161 13.01 -1.10 11.95
N LEU A 162 11.76 -1.52 11.77
CA LEU A 162 11.43 -2.84 11.25
C LEU A 162 11.99 -3.05 9.83
N LEU A 163 11.90 -2.05 8.95
CA LEU A 163 12.46 -2.12 7.59
C LEU A 163 13.99 -2.24 7.63
N GLU A 164 14.67 -1.41 8.43
CA GLU A 164 16.13 -1.41 8.55
C GLU A 164 16.67 -2.71 9.14
N GLU A 165 16.03 -3.26 10.16
CA GLU A 165 16.38 -4.56 10.75
C GLU A 165 16.21 -5.74 9.78
N ASN A 166 15.40 -5.57 8.70
CA ASN A 166 15.22 -6.58 7.66
C ASN A 166 16.00 -6.28 6.36
N GLY A 167 17.04 -5.44 6.39
CA GLY A 167 17.96 -5.21 5.29
C GLY A 167 17.49 -4.16 4.27
N PHE A 168 16.54 -3.30 4.65
CA PHE A 168 16.07 -2.23 3.79
C PHE A 168 16.58 -0.88 4.25
N LYS A 169 17.01 -0.04 3.31
CA LYS A 169 17.28 1.39 3.55
C LYS A 169 16.07 2.22 3.16
N VAL A 170 15.47 2.94 4.10
CA VAL A 170 14.38 3.87 3.80
C VAL A 170 14.93 5.04 2.99
N LEU A 171 14.41 5.22 1.76
CA LEU A 171 14.76 6.32 0.86
C LEU A 171 13.86 7.52 1.08
N HIS A 172 12.57 7.26 1.28
CA HIS A 172 11.54 8.27 1.47
C HIS A 172 10.39 7.74 2.30
N TRP A 173 9.76 8.63 3.04
CA TRP A 173 8.47 8.38 3.67
C TRP A 173 7.62 9.65 3.62
N GLU A 174 6.33 9.47 3.59
CA GLU A 174 5.36 10.55 3.71
C GLU A 174 4.09 10.04 4.38
N SER A 175 3.29 10.93 4.94
CA SER A 175 1.96 10.59 5.45
C SER A 175 0.91 11.53 4.89
N ARG A 176 -0.32 11.03 4.75
CA ARG A 176 -1.42 11.75 4.11
C ARG A 176 -2.75 11.45 4.78
N SER A 177 -3.70 12.36 4.62
CA SER A 177 -5.09 12.20 5.05
C SER A 177 -6.06 12.81 4.04
N GLY A 178 -7.24 12.24 3.94
CA GLY A 178 -8.36 12.80 3.19
C GLY A 178 -8.04 13.07 1.72
N ILE A 179 -8.30 14.29 1.26
CA ILE A 179 -8.11 14.65 -0.16
C ILE A 179 -6.65 14.55 -0.65
N PHE A 180 -5.67 14.60 0.26
CA PHE A 180 -4.25 14.48 -0.09
C PHE A 180 -3.82 13.06 -0.43
N GLU A 181 -4.69 12.06 -0.23
CA GLU A 181 -4.49 10.69 -0.72
C GLU A 181 -4.59 10.58 -2.25
N PHE A 182 -5.33 11.49 -2.91
CA PHE A 182 -5.59 11.42 -4.35
C PHE A 182 -4.48 12.07 -5.18
N ALA A 183 -4.19 11.49 -6.34
CA ALA A 183 -3.35 12.13 -7.35
C ALA A 183 -4.06 13.36 -7.96
N ASN A 184 -5.37 13.25 -8.15
CA ASN A 184 -6.22 14.34 -8.64
C ASN A 184 -7.52 14.41 -7.82
N PRO A 185 -7.56 15.25 -6.76
CA PRO A 185 -8.76 15.39 -5.92
C PRO A 185 -10.00 15.89 -6.67
N ILE A 186 -9.84 16.67 -7.75
CA ILE A 186 -10.94 17.24 -8.53
C ILE A 186 -11.81 16.15 -9.16
N ARG A 187 -11.23 15.00 -9.52
CA ARG A 187 -11.96 13.85 -10.06
C ARG A 187 -12.97 13.25 -9.08
N GLU A 188 -12.82 13.55 -7.81
CA GLU A 188 -13.67 13.03 -6.74
C GLU A 188 -14.88 13.93 -6.41
N LEU A 189 -15.02 15.09 -7.10
CA LEU A 189 -16.10 16.07 -6.89
C LEU A 189 -17.52 15.47 -6.96
N GLY A 190 -17.73 14.43 -7.77
CA GLY A 190 -19.02 13.75 -7.90
C GLY A 190 -19.36 12.75 -6.79
N ARG A 191 -18.45 12.48 -5.86
CA ARG A 191 -18.70 11.53 -4.77
C ARG A 191 -19.57 12.15 -3.68
N LYS A 192 -20.53 11.35 -3.16
CA LYS A 192 -21.41 11.78 -2.06
C LYS A 192 -20.67 12.28 -0.81
N ARG A 193 -19.45 11.77 -0.54
CA ARG A 193 -18.64 12.16 0.62
C ARG A 193 -17.70 13.33 0.35
N PHE A 194 -17.62 13.82 -0.87
CA PHE A 194 -16.68 14.88 -1.25
C PHE A 194 -16.85 16.18 -0.44
N LEU A 195 -18.10 16.56 -0.13
CA LEU A 195 -18.35 17.72 0.73
C LEU A 195 -17.75 17.55 2.13
N LEU A 196 -17.84 16.34 2.71
CA LEU A 196 -17.19 16.03 3.99
C LEU A 196 -15.67 16.13 3.88
N ASP A 197 -15.11 15.64 2.77
CA ASP A 197 -13.67 15.73 2.49
C ASP A 197 -13.22 17.21 2.37
N LEU A 198 -14.05 18.10 1.79
CA LEU A 198 -13.80 19.55 1.74
C LEU A 198 -13.80 20.19 3.13
N PHE A 199 -14.78 19.87 3.98
CA PHE A 199 -14.81 20.36 5.36
C PHE A 199 -13.62 19.84 6.19
N ALA A 200 -13.09 18.67 5.84
CA ALA A 200 -11.93 18.07 6.49
C ALA A 200 -10.58 18.61 5.95
N ILE A 201 -10.57 19.53 4.97
CA ILE A 201 -9.31 20.08 4.40
C ILE A 201 -8.37 20.64 5.47
N PRO A 202 -8.81 21.50 6.43
CA PRO A 202 -7.91 22.04 7.43
C PRO A 202 -7.22 20.95 8.25
N TYR A 203 -7.98 19.93 8.66
CA TYR A 203 -7.43 18.75 9.33
C TYR A 203 -6.44 18.00 8.43
N SER A 204 -6.87 17.64 7.23
CA SER A 204 -6.07 16.84 6.30
C SER A 204 -4.77 17.54 5.89
N LEU A 205 -4.82 18.87 5.68
CA LEU A 205 -3.66 19.70 5.39
C LEU A 205 -2.68 19.72 6.56
N THR A 206 -3.18 20.02 7.75
CA THR A 206 -2.36 20.08 8.97
C THR A 206 -1.70 18.73 9.25
N ALA A 207 -2.49 17.64 9.22
CA ALA A 207 -1.98 16.30 9.45
C ALA A 207 -0.90 15.91 8.43
N THR A 208 -1.12 16.23 7.14
CA THR A 208 -0.15 15.92 6.08
C THR A 208 1.13 16.74 6.22
N LEU A 209 1.04 18.06 6.48
CA LEU A 209 2.20 18.93 6.62
C LEU A 209 3.06 18.58 7.84
N LEU A 210 2.43 18.15 8.94
CA LEU A 210 3.14 17.73 10.15
C LEU A 210 3.69 16.29 10.06
N GLY A 211 3.47 15.56 8.96
CA GLY A 211 3.82 14.15 8.87
C GLY A 211 2.99 13.25 9.79
N MET A 212 1.77 13.70 10.13
CA MET A 212 0.83 13.04 11.05
C MET A 212 -0.46 12.60 10.35
N GLY A 213 -0.39 12.31 9.07
CA GLY A 213 -1.52 11.78 8.31
C GLY A 213 -1.95 10.39 8.78
N ASP A 214 -3.17 9.99 8.40
CA ASP A 214 -3.79 8.72 8.81
C ASP A 214 -3.18 7.49 8.11
N SER A 215 -2.63 7.69 6.91
CA SER A 215 -1.89 6.70 6.14
C SER A 215 -0.44 7.15 5.96
N MET A 216 0.50 6.23 5.89
CA MET A 216 1.91 6.51 5.62
C MET A 216 2.49 5.55 4.60
N SER A 217 3.17 6.14 3.61
CA SER A 217 3.85 5.43 2.53
C SER A 217 5.36 5.47 2.74
N PHE A 218 6.01 4.34 2.56
CA PHE A 218 7.46 4.18 2.59
C PHE A 218 7.97 3.67 1.26
N VAL A 219 9.02 4.28 0.76
CA VAL A 219 9.84 3.75 -0.32
C VAL A 219 11.18 3.33 0.28
N ALA A 220 11.47 2.06 0.26
CA ALA A 220 12.68 1.49 0.81
C ALA A 220 13.45 0.70 -0.26
N LYS A 221 14.76 0.62 -0.11
CA LYS A 221 15.66 -0.04 -1.05
C LYS A 221 16.32 -1.24 -0.38
N LYS A 222 16.38 -2.38 -1.06
CA LYS A 222 17.18 -3.54 -0.64
C LYS A 222 18.67 -3.19 -0.65
N ILE A 223 19.38 -3.40 0.46
CA ILE A 223 20.83 -3.17 0.62
C ILE A 223 21.57 -4.48 0.81
#